data_60ef3a51e632a22da712fe1fdd2b0f04
#
_entry.id   60ef3a51e632a22da712fe1fdd2b0f04
#
_cell.length_a   1.000
_cell.length_b   1.000
_cell.length_c   1.000
_cell.angle_alpha   90.00
_cell.angle_beta   90.00
_cell.angle_gamma   90.00
#
_symmetry.space_group_name_H-M   'P 1'
#
loop_
_entity.id
_entity.type
_entity.pdbx_description
1 polymer ?
#
loop_
_entity_poly.entity_id
_entity_poly.type
_entity_poly.pdbx_seq_one_letter_code
_entity_poly.pdbx_strand_id
1 'polypeptide(L)'
;IYWTGDGTYPKMGRSSDVIGGSSYPNSSYRLGIPAPTAAPTVAVVAESSFDGIITTVNTSATITVTTYTSGSAAAHGASVGEYVTLTGFSTTNGLTADNINGTYKIKTVPSDTTLTVTLEAAATGAGNSSSVANGVKVGGKSEADVDYETSYVYTFVSAYGEEGPPSAASTIITTDDNQSVAISGLETSAGSGAGRTNTNLSKKRIYRSNTGSNTADFQFVAEVNLADATYTDTSTNVELAEIIPTTY
;
A
#
# COMPACT_ATOMS: atom_id res chain seq x y z
N ILE A 1 -2.48 23.81 -28.28
CA ILE A 1 -3.37 24.90 -28.70
C ILE A 1 -4.48 25.01 -27.68
N TYR A 2 -4.75 26.24 -27.25
CA TYR A 2 -5.82 26.58 -26.32
C TYR A 2 -6.79 27.55 -26.99
N TRP A 3 -8.09 27.39 -26.79
CA TRP A 3 -9.08 28.32 -27.33
C TRP A 3 -10.36 28.38 -26.49
N THR A 4 -11.12 29.45 -26.68
CA THR A 4 -12.42 29.72 -26.06
C THR A 4 -13.33 30.37 -27.11
N GLY A 5 -14.60 30.59 -26.76
CA GLY A 5 -15.53 31.41 -27.55
C GLY A 5 -16.44 30.64 -28.49
N ASP A 6 -16.44 29.31 -28.44
CA ASP A 6 -17.36 28.45 -29.20
C ASP A 6 -18.67 28.13 -28.46
N GLY A 7 -18.98 28.87 -27.41
CA GLY A 7 -20.23 28.72 -26.63
C GLY A 7 -20.19 27.58 -25.60
N THR A 8 -19.03 26.96 -25.40
CA THR A 8 -18.85 25.88 -24.43
C THR A 8 -17.83 26.27 -23.34
N TYR A 9 -16.95 25.38 -22.99
CA TYR A 9 -15.86 25.58 -22.01
C TYR A 9 -14.53 25.87 -22.72
N PRO A 10 -13.53 26.43 -22.04
CA PRO A 10 -12.18 26.52 -22.57
C PRO A 10 -11.66 25.14 -22.94
N LYS A 11 -10.98 25.07 -24.08
CA LYS A 11 -10.51 23.81 -24.69
C LYS A 11 -9.01 23.82 -24.92
N MET A 12 -8.45 22.63 -25.02
CA MET A 12 -7.09 22.38 -25.40
C MET A 12 -6.97 21.17 -26.33
N GLY A 13 -5.90 21.09 -27.08
CA GLY A 13 -5.55 19.94 -27.91
C GLY A 13 -4.15 20.07 -28.47
N ARG A 14 -3.54 18.97 -28.88
CA ARG A 14 -2.30 19.00 -29.65
C ARG A 14 -2.58 19.60 -31.00
N SER A 15 -1.60 20.30 -31.58
CA SER A 15 -1.74 20.92 -32.91
C SER A 15 -2.11 19.89 -33.98
N SER A 16 -1.51 18.71 -33.95
CA SER A 16 -1.83 17.60 -34.85
C SER A 16 -3.30 17.17 -34.76
N ASP A 17 -3.85 17.12 -33.55
CA ASP A 17 -5.21 16.62 -33.30
C ASP A 17 -6.26 17.68 -33.61
N VAL A 18 -5.90 18.96 -33.46
CA VAL A 18 -6.79 20.10 -33.73
C VAL A 18 -6.86 20.44 -35.22
N ILE A 19 -5.75 20.32 -35.94
CA ILE A 19 -5.61 20.77 -37.33
C ILE A 19 -5.77 19.61 -38.33
N GLY A 20 -5.56 18.37 -37.90
CA GLY A 20 -5.40 17.19 -38.75
C GLY A 20 -6.70 16.54 -39.19
N GLY A 21 -7.68 17.24 -39.71
CA GLY A 21 -8.92 16.65 -40.16
C GLY A 21 -9.73 17.51 -41.13
N SER A 22 -10.85 16.98 -41.63
CA SER A 22 -11.78 17.71 -42.49
C SER A 22 -12.67 18.70 -41.73
N SER A 23 -12.73 18.56 -40.43
CA SER A 23 -13.47 19.45 -39.52
C SER A 23 -12.52 20.10 -38.52
N TYR A 24 -12.59 21.39 -38.36
CA TYR A 24 -11.79 22.13 -37.38
C TYR A 24 -12.68 22.70 -36.25
N PRO A 25 -12.30 22.49 -34.97
CA PRO A 25 -11.26 21.59 -34.48
C PRO A 25 -11.68 20.12 -34.58
N ASN A 26 -10.78 19.26 -35.05
CA ASN A 26 -11.08 17.83 -35.23
C ASN A 26 -11.31 17.10 -33.91
N SER A 27 -10.47 17.35 -32.92
CA SER A 27 -10.63 16.85 -31.56
C SER A 27 -10.16 17.87 -30.52
N SER A 28 -10.70 17.78 -29.34
CA SER A 28 -10.35 18.69 -28.25
C SER A 28 -10.71 18.09 -26.91
N TYR A 29 -9.99 18.53 -25.90
CA TYR A 29 -10.29 18.23 -24.51
C TYR A 29 -10.66 19.50 -23.76
N ARG A 30 -11.38 19.34 -22.66
CA ARG A 30 -11.65 20.44 -21.75
C ARG A 30 -10.33 20.89 -21.10
N LEU A 31 -10.15 22.21 -21.02
CA LEU A 31 -9.04 22.78 -20.24
C LEU A 31 -9.37 22.67 -18.74
N GLY A 32 -8.40 22.20 -17.98
CA GLY A 32 -8.50 21.98 -16.54
C GLY A 32 -8.92 20.55 -16.17
N ILE A 33 -8.35 20.08 -15.11
CA ILE A 33 -8.57 18.74 -14.57
C ILE A 33 -9.52 18.87 -13.34
N PRO A 34 -10.67 18.17 -13.33
CA PRO A 34 -11.57 18.23 -12.17
C PRO A 34 -10.98 17.47 -10.98
N ALA A 35 -11.33 17.88 -9.77
CA ALA A 35 -11.07 17.07 -8.59
C ALA A 35 -11.88 15.76 -8.63
N PRO A 36 -11.41 14.66 -8.04
CA PRO A 36 -12.26 13.51 -7.73
C PRO A 36 -13.44 13.92 -6.85
N THR A 37 -14.57 13.23 -6.95
CA THR A 37 -15.80 13.58 -6.18
C THR A 37 -15.87 12.88 -4.84
N ALA A 38 -15.21 11.73 -4.71
CA ALA A 38 -15.22 10.92 -3.50
C ALA A 38 -13.82 10.82 -2.88
N ALA A 39 -13.78 10.81 -1.55
CA ALA A 39 -12.59 10.44 -0.81
C ALA A 39 -12.26 8.96 -1.06
N PRO A 40 -10.98 8.56 -1.04
CA PRO A 40 -10.63 7.15 -1.06
C PRO A 40 -11.08 6.47 0.24
N THR A 41 -11.43 5.19 0.15
CA THR A 41 -11.66 4.34 1.32
C THR A 41 -10.38 3.61 1.65
N VAL A 42 -9.99 3.63 2.92
CA VAL A 42 -8.73 3.05 3.39
C VAL A 42 -8.98 2.05 4.51
N ALA A 43 -8.18 0.99 4.51
CA ALA A 43 -8.17 0.00 5.59
C ALA A 43 -6.76 -0.54 5.76
N VAL A 44 -6.35 -0.76 7.01
CA VAL A 44 -5.12 -1.51 7.28
C VAL A 44 -5.29 -2.93 6.74
N VAL A 45 -4.29 -3.43 6.03
CA VAL A 45 -4.31 -4.81 5.54
C VAL A 45 -4.28 -5.75 6.74
N ALA A 46 -5.28 -6.62 6.84
CA ALA A 46 -5.41 -7.53 7.96
C ALA A 46 -4.26 -8.54 7.98
N GLU A 47 -3.85 -8.93 9.20
CA GLU A 47 -2.93 -10.04 9.40
C GLU A 47 -3.44 -11.32 8.72
N SER A 48 -2.55 -12.01 8.02
CA SER A 48 -2.83 -13.35 7.52
C SER A 48 -2.51 -14.39 8.60
N SER A 49 -3.45 -15.28 8.88
CA SER A 49 -3.30 -16.33 9.89
C SER A 49 -3.05 -17.69 9.25
N PHE A 50 -2.06 -18.38 9.76
CA PHE A 50 -1.62 -19.70 9.31
C PHE A 50 -1.42 -20.62 10.53
N ASP A 51 -1.42 -21.92 10.28
CA ASP A 51 -0.76 -22.89 11.14
C ASP A 51 0.75 -22.87 10.87
N GLY A 52 1.58 -23.34 11.78
CA GLY A 52 3.02 -23.35 11.52
C GLY A 52 3.85 -24.28 12.37
N ILE A 53 5.02 -24.57 11.84
CA ILE A 53 6.13 -25.20 12.60
C ILE A 53 7.32 -24.27 12.62
N ILE A 54 8.15 -24.42 13.64
CA ILE A 54 9.50 -23.85 13.66
C ILE A 54 10.55 -24.94 13.47
N THR A 55 11.61 -24.59 12.75
CA THR A 55 12.81 -25.39 12.63
C THR A 55 13.97 -24.66 13.30
N THR A 56 14.67 -25.35 14.18
CA THR A 56 15.81 -24.81 14.92
C THR A 56 17.11 -25.42 14.44
N VAL A 57 18.20 -24.66 14.61
CA VAL A 57 19.58 -25.12 14.40
C VAL A 57 20.30 -24.98 15.75
N ASN A 58 21.03 -26.01 16.14
CA ASN A 58 21.78 -26.02 17.41
C ASN A 58 22.68 -24.79 17.52
N THR A 59 22.73 -24.15 18.66
CA THR A 59 23.46 -22.92 18.97
C THR A 59 23.02 -21.67 18.18
N SER A 60 21.92 -21.73 17.45
CA SER A 60 21.38 -20.59 16.69
C SER A 60 20.17 -19.98 17.40
N ALA A 61 20.16 -18.64 17.47
CA ALA A 61 18.96 -17.87 17.84
C ALA A 61 18.03 -17.62 16.65
N THR A 62 18.49 -17.84 15.42
CA THR A 62 17.63 -17.72 14.22
C THR A 62 16.89 -19.02 14.01
N ILE A 63 15.57 -18.92 13.92
CA ILE A 63 14.66 -20.03 13.61
C ILE A 63 14.03 -19.83 12.22
N THR A 64 13.69 -20.93 11.56
CA THR A 64 12.86 -20.92 10.36
C THR A 64 11.43 -21.25 10.74
N VAL A 65 10.50 -20.42 10.29
CA VAL A 65 9.05 -20.65 10.42
C VAL A 65 8.52 -21.11 9.07
N THR A 66 7.79 -22.22 9.06
CA THR A 66 7.09 -22.72 7.86
C THR A 66 5.60 -22.60 8.11
N THR A 67 4.89 -21.98 7.17
CA THR A 67 3.45 -21.71 7.24
C THR A 67 2.65 -22.82 6.55
N TYR A 68 1.50 -23.15 7.14
CA TYR A 68 0.60 -24.19 6.68
C TYR A 68 -0.86 -23.71 6.66
N THR A 69 -1.64 -24.28 5.76
CA THR A 69 -3.10 -24.17 5.78
C THR A 69 -3.66 -25.58 5.57
N SER A 70 -4.48 -26.06 6.52
CA SER A 70 -5.08 -27.39 6.46
C SER A 70 -4.04 -28.51 6.27
N GLY A 71 -2.87 -28.40 6.89
CA GLY A 71 -1.80 -29.40 6.85
C GLY A 71 -0.91 -29.38 5.61
N SER A 72 -1.15 -28.48 4.67
CA SER A 72 -0.30 -28.26 3.48
C SER A 72 0.47 -26.96 3.63
N ALA A 73 1.74 -26.92 3.17
CA ALA A 73 2.52 -25.68 3.17
C ALA A 73 1.80 -24.59 2.35
N ALA A 74 1.70 -23.40 2.91
CA ALA A 74 0.92 -22.30 2.36
C ALA A 74 1.75 -21.04 2.22
N ALA A 75 1.57 -20.33 1.11
CA ALA A 75 2.23 -19.05 0.87
C ALA A 75 1.74 -18.00 1.88
N HIS A 76 2.69 -17.38 2.59
CA HIS A 76 2.39 -16.40 3.62
C HIS A 76 2.29 -14.95 3.10
N GLY A 77 2.80 -14.65 1.92
CA GLY A 77 2.77 -13.32 1.32
C GLY A 77 3.62 -12.25 2.02
N ALA A 78 4.38 -12.64 3.04
CA ALA A 78 5.18 -11.72 3.84
C ALA A 78 6.44 -11.23 3.13
N SER A 79 6.89 -10.05 3.50
CA SER A 79 8.14 -9.44 3.06
C SER A 79 9.16 -9.30 4.21
N VAL A 80 10.44 -9.15 3.86
CA VAL A 80 11.49 -8.86 4.84
C VAL A 80 11.21 -7.52 5.51
N GLY A 81 11.29 -7.50 6.84
CA GLY A 81 11.02 -6.30 7.63
C GLY A 81 9.62 -6.21 8.21
N GLU A 82 8.65 -6.93 7.66
CA GLU A 82 7.33 -7.08 8.29
C GLU A 82 7.42 -7.91 9.57
N TYR A 83 6.33 -7.98 10.33
CA TYR A 83 6.28 -8.72 11.58
C TYR A 83 5.52 -10.03 11.44
N VAL A 84 5.93 -11.00 12.24
CA VAL A 84 5.23 -12.27 12.43
C VAL A 84 5.00 -12.51 13.94
N THR A 85 3.77 -12.85 14.29
CA THR A 85 3.40 -13.25 15.66
C THR A 85 3.26 -14.77 15.73
N LEU A 86 4.02 -15.38 16.63
CA LEU A 86 4.03 -16.81 16.90
C LEU A 86 3.27 -17.09 18.18
N THR A 87 2.33 -18.05 18.16
CA THR A 87 1.50 -18.42 19.31
C THR A 87 1.30 -19.93 19.37
N GLY A 88 1.11 -20.45 20.59
CA GLY A 88 0.79 -21.87 20.82
C GLY A 88 1.98 -22.83 20.67
N PHE A 89 3.19 -22.32 20.45
CA PHE A 89 4.39 -23.15 20.42
C PHE A 89 4.76 -23.62 21.85
N SER A 90 5.09 -24.89 21.95
CA SER A 90 5.61 -25.50 23.18
C SER A 90 7.14 -25.48 23.22
N THR A 91 7.70 -25.71 24.39
CA THR A 91 9.16 -25.87 24.54
C THR A 91 9.72 -26.84 23.51
N THR A 92 10.71 -26.39 22.75
CA THR A 92 11.28 -27.13 21.62
C THR A 92 12.78 -26.90 21.54
N ASN A 93 13.56 -27.99 21.50
CA ASN A 93 15.01 -27.95 21.30
C ASN A 93 15.75 -26.97 22.24
N GLY A 94 15.32 -26.92 23.51
CA GLY A 94 15.90 -26.07 24.54
C GLY A 94 15.40 -24.61 24.56
N LEU A 95 14.56 -24.23 23.60
CA LEU A 95 13.82 -22.98 23.65
C LEU A 95 12.53 -23.19 24.46
N THR A 96 12.26 -22.34 25.44
CA THR A 96 11.01 -22.38 26.19
C THR A 96 9.86 -21.82 25.34
N ALA A 97 8.61 -22.12 25.71
CA ALA A 97 7.44 -21.55 25.07
C ALA A 97 7.48 -20.02 25.06
N ASP A 98 7.90 -19.39 26.16
CA ASP A 98 8.00 -17.94 26.28
C ASP A 98 9.09 -17.33 25.39
N ASN A 99 10.13 -18.08 25.06
CA ASN A 99 11.15 -17.63 24.11
C ASN A 99 10.69 -17.72 22.65
N ILE A 100 9.69 -18.57 22.34
CA ILE A 100 9.21 -18.79 20.97
C ILE A 100 7.99 -17.94 20.67
N ASN A 101 7.03 -17.92 21.60
CA ASN A 101 5.78 -17.20 21.41
C ASN A 101 6.00 -15.69 21.60
N GLY A 102 5.66 -14.92 20.58
CA GLY A 102 5.88 -13.48 20.58
C GLY A 102 5.83 -12.90 19.17
N THR A 103 6.04 -11.61 19.06
CA THR A 103 6.07 -10.89 17.78
C THR A 103 7.51 -10.56 17.40
N TYR A 104 7.88 -10.93 16.18
CA TYR A 104 9.26 -10.83 15.69
C TYR A 104 9.30 -10.16 14.32
N LYS A 105 10.34 -9.37 14.09
CA LYS A 105 10.64 -8.83 12.77
C LYS A 105 11.18 -9.93 11.84
N ILE A 106 10.61 -10.04 10.64
CA ILE A 106 11.04 -11.01 9.63
C ILE A 106 12.41 -10.63 9.11
N LYS A 107 13.37 -11.53 9.31
CA LYS A 107 14.79 -11.34 8.93
C LYS A 107 15.04 -11.68 7.47
N THR A 108 14.53 -12.83 7.02
CA THR A 108 14.61 -13.25 5.62
C THR A 108 13.35 -14.01 5.22
N VAL A 109 13.09 -14.08 3.92
CA VAL A 109 12.01 -14.87 3.30
C VAL A 109 12.67 -15.82 2.29
N PRO A 110 13.12 -17.01 2.73
CA PRO A 110 13.81 -17.98 1.85
C PRO A 110 12.88 -18.55 0.77
N SER A 111 11.59 -18.66 1.03
CA SER A 111 10.55 -19.06 0.06
C SER A 111 9.21 -18.42 0.43
N ASP A 112 8.20 -18.59 -0.42
CA ASP A 112 6.83 -18.14 -0.19
C ASP A 112 6.14 -18.80 1.00
N THR A 113 6.64 -19.97 1.44
CA THR A 113 6.10 -20.73 2.58
C THR A 113 7.01 -20.71 3.81
N THR A 114 8.17 -20.06 3.73
CA THR A 114 9.14 -20.04 4.84
C THR A 114 9.69 -18.65 5.08
N LEU A 115 9.79 -18.28 6.35
CA LEU A 115 10.43 -17.05 6.80
C LEU A 115 11.38 -17.33 7.97
N THR A 116 12.31 -16.43 8.25
CA THR A 116 13.17 -16.55 9.42
C THR A 116 13.02 -15.36 10.35
N VAL A 117 13.14 -15.64 11.63
CA VAL A 117 13.20 -14.63 12.70
C VAL A 117 14.35 -14.91 13.64
N THR A 118 14.75 -13.91 14.41
CA THR A 118 15.78 -14.08 15.45
C THR A 118 15.11 -13.94 16.82
N LEU A 119 15.29 -14.95 17.65
CA LEU A 119 14.83 -14.99 19.03
C LEU A 119 15.90 -14.38 19.96
N GLU A 120 15.53 -14.11 21.21
CA GLU A 120 16.49 -13.68 22.25
C GLU A 120 17.41 -14.81 22.71
N ALA A 121 16.92 -16.06 22.71
CA ALA A 121 17.66 -17.23 23.12
C ALA A 121 18.08 -18.11 21.95
N ALA A 122 19.24 -18.75 22.06
CA ALA A 122 19.69 -19.73 21.08
C ALA A 122 19.15 -21.12 21.42
N ALA A 123 18.79 -21.90 20.39
CA ALA A 123 18.39 -23.29 20.55
C ALA A 123 19.58 -24.16 21.01
N THR A 124 19.34 -25.11 21.87
CA THR A 124 20.33 -26.11 22.32
C THR A 124 20.22 -27.43 21.57
N GLY A 125 19.36 -27.52 20.59
CA GLY A 125 19.15 -28.65 19.71
C GLY A 125 18.69 -28.24 18.33
N ALA A 126 18.76 -29.16 17.39
CA ALA A 126 18.27 -28.97 16.02
C ALA A 126 17.04 -29.84 15.77
N GLY A 127 16.08 -29.34 14.98
CA GLY A 127 14.89 -30.08 14.58
C GLY A 127 13.65 -29.22 14.49
N ASN A 128 12.53 -29.86 14.22
CA ASN A 128 11.24 -29.21 14.06
C ASN A 128 10.43 -29.23 15.37
N SER A 129 9.53 -28.26 15.54
CA SER A 129 8.49 -28.35 16.56
C SER A 129 7.55 -29.54 16.29
N SER A 130 6.97 -30.09 17.34
CA SER A 130 6.20 -31.34 17.28
C SER A 130 4.77 -31.19 16.72
N SER A 131 4.28 -29.99 16.53
CA SER A 131 2.91 -29.72 16.08
C SER A 131 2.90 -28.70 14.93
N VAL A 132 2.04 -28.94 13.96
CA VAL A 132 1.75 -27.99 12.87
C VAL A 132 0.59 -27.06 13.20
N ALA A 133 -0.11 -27.25 14.31
CA ALA A 133 -1.29 -26.48 14.71
C ALA A 133 -0.95 -25.23 15.56
N ASN A 134 0.29 -24.75 15.48
CA ASN A 134 0.68 -23.52 16.16
C ASN A 134 0.31 -22.30 15.32
N GLY A 135 -0.12 -21.24 15.97
CA GLY A 135 -0.55 -20.02 15.28
C GLY A 135 0.63 -19.21 14.75
N VAL A 136 0.58 -18.86 13.46
CA VAL A 136 1.50 -17.93 12.79
C VAL A 136 0.66 -16.85 12.15
N LYS A 137 0.81 -15.59 12.60
CA LYS A 137 0.17 -14.45 12.02
C LYS A 137 1.20 -13.57 11.35
N VAL A 138 0.96 -13.18 10.12
CA VAL A 138 1.89 -12.39 9.31
C VAL A 138 1.24 -11.06 8.92
N GLY A 139 2.03 -10.00 8.90
CA GLY A 139 1.58 -8.66 8.53
C GLY A 139 1.06 -7.82 9.70
N GLY A 140 1.22 -8.31 10.93
CA GLY A 140 0.92 -7.56 12.13
C GLY A 140 1.97 -6.50 12.47
N LYS A 141 1.64 -5.65 13.45
CA LYS A 141 2.57 -4.68 14.00
C LYS A 141 3.25 -5.21 15.27
N SER A 142 4.44 -4.71 15.56
CA SER A 142 5.10 -4.90 16.85
C SER A 142 4.48 -3.97 17.91
N GLU A 143 4.35 -4.44 19.14
CA GLU A 143 3.95 -3.58 20.27
C GLU A 143 4.96 -2.44 20.56
N ALA A 144 6.19 -2.56 20.05
CA ALA A 144 7.26 -1.58 20.20
C ALA A 144 7.29 -0.52 19.09
N ASP A 145 6.47 -0.67 18.05
CA ASP A 145 6.44 0.27 16.93
C ASP A 145 5.61 1.51 17.23
N VAL A 146 5.98 2.59 16.57
CA VAL A 146 5.29 3.87 16.71
C VAL A 146 4.04 3.86 15.86
N ASP A 147 2.90 4.17 16.45
CA ASP A 147 1.66 4.37 15.73
C ASP A 147 1.66 5.71 14.98
N TYR A 148 1.30 5.67 13.70
CA TYR A 148 1.13 6.84 12.84
C TYR A 148 -0.34 7.01 12.47
N GLU A 149 -0.86 8.21 12.66
CA GLU A 149 -2.17 8.58 12.12
C GLU A 149 -2.00 9.03 10.67
N THR A 150 -2.68 8.34 9.76
CA THR A 150 -2.51 8.52 8.33
C THR A 150 -3.84 8.71 7.63
N SER A 151 -3.89 9.61 6.66
CA SER A 151 -5.01 9.78 5.73
C SER A 151 -4.50 9.91 4.29
N TYR A 152 -5.36 9.67 3.33
CA TYR A 152 -5.01 9.65 1.91
C TYR A 152 -5.92 10.57 1.11
N VAL A 153 -5.34 11.16 0.08
CA VAL A 153 -6.04 11.85 -1.00
C VAL A 153 -5.50 11.35 -2.33
N TYR A 154 -6.22 11.58 -3.40
CA TYR A 154 -5.72 11.34 -4.75
C TYR A 154 -6.15 12.44 -5.70
N THR A 155 -5.39 12.60 -6.78
CA THR A 155 -5.63 13.55 -7.86
C THR A 155 -5.85 12.80 -9.17
N PHE A 156 -6.47 13.45 -10.14
CA PHE A 156 -6.45 13.02 -11.53
C PHE A 156 -5.29 13.65 -12.28
N VAL A 157 -4.72 12.90 -13.22
CA VAL A 157 -3.65 13.35 -14.11
C VAL A 157 -4.06 13.13 -15.56
N SER A 158 -3.90 14.16 -16.39
CA SER A 158 -4.18 14.08 -17.83
C SER A 158 -3.09 13.30 -18.58
N ALA A 159 -3.39 12.86 -19.82
CA ALA A 159 -2.37 12.29 -20.71
C ALA A 159 -1.30 13.29 -21.12
N TYR A 160 -1.47 14.58 -20.82
CA TYR A 160 -0.47 15.63 -21.02
C TYR A 160 0.38 15.90 -19.78
N GLY A 161 0.14 15.18 -18.67
CA GLY A 161 0.86 15.34 -17.41
C GLY A 161 0.35 16.45 -16.51
N GLU A 162 -0.80 17.05 -16.85
CA GLU A 162 -1.42 18.05 -15.98
C GLU A 162 -2.12 17.36 -14.80
N GLU A 163 -1.87 17.84 -13.60
CA GLU A 163 -2.47 17.33 -12.39
C GLU A 163 -3.56 18.27 -11.88
N GLY A 164 -4.70 17.69 -11.48
CA GLY A 164 -5.85 18.43 -10.96
C GLY A 164 -5.87 18.51 -9.43
N PRO A 165 -6.88 19.21 -8.87
CA PRO A 165 -7.05 19.29 -7.42
C PRO A 165 -7.28 17.92 -6.78
N PRO A 166 -6.92 17.75 -5.48
CA PRO A 166 -7.14 16.50 -4.76
C PRO A 166 -8.61 16.22 -4.46
N SER A 167 -8.89 14.97 -4.18
CA SER A 167 -10.12 14.52 -3.53
C SER A 167 -10.25 15.09 -2.11
N ALA A 168 -11.42 14.92 -1.49
CA ALA A 168 -11.50 14.97 -0.04
C ALA A 168 -10.58 13.90 0.57
N ALA A 169 -10.06 14.15 1.78
CA ALA A 169 -9.24 13.19 2.50
C ALA A 169 -10.07 11.99 2.97
N SER A 170 -9.43 10.82 3.01
CA SER A 170 -10.00 9.62 3.64
C SER A 170 -10.24 9.84 5.13
N THR A 171 -10.90 8.89 5.78
CA THR A 171 -10.84 8.76 7.24
C THR A 171 -9.39 8.54 7.67
N ILE A 172 -9.06 9.02 8.88
CA ILE A 172 -7.77 8.74 9.50
C ILE A 172 -7.75 7.27 9.93
N ILE A 173 -6.65 6.60 9.67
CA ILE A 173 -6.35 5.26 10.17
C ILE A 173 -5.03 5.29 10.95
N THR A 174 -4.91 4.40 11.92
CA THR A 174 -3.66 4.20 12.66
C THR A 174 -2.90 3.05 12.04
N THR A 175 -1.65 3.29 11.67
CA THR A 175 -0.73 2.31 11.09
C THR A 175 0.60 2.34 11.82
N ASP A 176 1.41 1.30 11.67
CA ASP A 176 2.82 1.33 12.01
C ASP A 176 3.70 1.41 10.74
N ASP A 177 5.02 1.45 10.92
CA ASP A 177 6.00 1.59 9.84
C ASP A 177 5.94 0.48 8.77
N ASN A 178 5.38 -0.68 9.11
CA ASN A 178 5.45 -1.89 8.29
C ASN A 178 4.06 -2.41 7.89
N GLN A 179 2.99 -1.72 8.28
CA GLN A 179 1.64 -2.10 7.89
C GLN A 179 1.28 -1.55 6.53
N SER A 180 0.85 -2.45 5.64
CA SER A 180 0.28 -2.07 4.36
C SER A 180 -1.12 -1.51 4.51
N VAL A 181 -1.48 -0.56 3.64
CA VAL A 181 -2.81 0.05 3.60
C VAL A 181 -3.49 -0.26 2.28
N ALA A 182 -4.63 -0.92 2.35
CA ALA A 182 -5.49 -1.12 1.20
C ALA A 182 -6.30 0.15 0.94
N ILE A 183 -6.18 0.70 -0.26
CA ILE A 183 -6.88 1.89 -0.74
C ILE A 183 -7.86 1.44 -1.82
N SER A 184 -9.12 1.85 -1.69
CA SER A 184 -10.20 1.51 -2.63
C SER A 184 -11.11 2.71 -2.88
N GLY A 185 -12.08 2.54 -3.79
CA GLY A 185 -12.97 3.63 -4.14
C GLY A 185 -12.32 4.72 -4.99
N LEU A 186 -11.16 4.44 -5.60
CA LEU A 186 -10.54 5.35 -6.55
C LEU A 186 -11.39 5.43 -7.81
N GLU A 187 -11.86 6.62 -8.17
CA GLU A 187 -12.67 6.81 -9.37
C GLU A 187 -11.90 6.43 -10.63
N THR A 188 -12.52 5.68 -11.52
CA THR A 188 -11.94 5.23 -12.79
C THR A 188 -12.27 6.14 -13.97
N SER A 189 -12.96 7.23 -13.71
CA SER A 189 -13.29 8.29 -14.67
C SER A 189 -13.64 9.58 -13.93
N ALA A 190 -13.65 10.70 -14.62
CA ALA A 190 -14.14 11.96 -14.04
C ALA A 190 -15.66 11.98 -13.77
N GLY A 191 -16.40 10.98 -14.26
CA GLY A 191 -17.86 11.00 -14.22
C GLY A 191 -18.49 11.92 -15.27
N SER A 192 -19.81 12.09 -15.22
CA SER A 192 -20.61 12.80 -16.21
C SER A 192 -21.13 14.18 -15.77
N GLY A 193 -20.72 14.66 -14.61
CA GLY A 193 -21.16 15.97 -14.09
C GLY A 193 -20.67 17.18 -14.89
N ALA A 194 -21.26 18.34 -14.64
CA ALA A 194 -20.84 19.60 -15.25
C ALA A 194 -19.34 19.84 -14.98
N GLY A 195 -18.60 20.10 -16.03
CA GLY A 195 -17.13 20.29 -15.92
C GLY A 195 -16.31 19.02 -15.90
N ARG A 196 -16.92 17.84 -15.98
CA ARG A 196 -16.24 16.55 -15.83
C ARG A 196 -16.14 15.75 -17.12
N THR A 197 -16.89 16.11 -18.14
CA THR A 197 -16.88 15.45 -19.45
C THR A 197 -15.73 15.95 -20.31
N ASN A 198 -15.26 15.09 -21.23
CA ASN A 198 -14.22 15.40 -22.19
C ASN A 198 -12.88 15.87 -21.57
N THR A 199 -12.54 15.29 -20.44
CA THR A 199 -11.26 15.47 -19.76
C THR A 199 -10.27 14.42 -20.26
N ASN A 200 -9.06 14.80 -20.58
CA ASN A 200 -8.03 13.90 -21.10
C ASN A 200 -7.34 13.11 -19.98
N LEU A 201 -8.11 12.47 -19.11
CA LEU A 201 -7.56 11.75 -17.95
C LEU A 201 -6.87 10.45 -18.36
N SER A 202 -5.75 10.15 -17.73
CA SER A 202 -4.92 8.97 -17.99
C SER A 202 -4.52 8.24 -16.73
N LYS A 203 -4.22 8.96 -15.67
CA LYS A 203 -3.65 8.43 -14.43
C LYS A 203 -4.26 9.10 -13.21
N LYS A 204 -3.88 8.57 -12.05
CA LYS A 204 -4.12 9.12 -10.71
C LYS A 204 -2.83 9.13 -9.94
N ARG A 205 -2.62 10.13 -9.11
CA ARG A 205 -1.57 10.18 -8.10
C ARG A 205 -2.18 10.08 -6.73
N ILE A 206 -1.58 9.24 -5.90
CA ILE A 206 -2.01 8.96 -4.53
C ILE A 206 -1.01 9.63 -3.59
N TYR A 207 -1.53 10.30 -2.58
CA TYR A 207 -0.76 11.01 -1.58
C TYR A 207 -1.21 10.61 -0.18
N ARG A 208 -0.28 10.61 0.77
CA ARG A 208 -0.48 10.24 2.17
C ARG A 208 -0.07 11.39 3.07
N SER A 209 -0.86 11.68 4.12
CA SER A 209 -0.45 12.58 5.19
C SER A 209 0.70 11.95 5.98
N ASN A 210 1.69 12.76 6.33
CA ASN A 210 2.79 12.34 7.20
C ASN A 210 2.66 13.04 8.55
N THR A 211 2.23 12.31 9.58
CA THR A 211 2.02 12.86 10.92
C THR A 211 3.29 12.98 11.75
N GLY A 212 4.42 12.46 11.26
CA GLY A 212 5.73 12.60 11.90
C GLY A 212 6.45 13.91 11.63
N SER A 213 5.95 14.75 10.73
CA SER A 213 6.49 16.07 10.43
C SER A 213 5.63 17.19 11.03
N ASN A 214 6.24 18.35 11.35
CA ASN A 214 5.54 19.53 11.85
C ASN A 214 4.56 20.17 10.84
N THR A 215 4.43 19.61 9.64
CA THR A 215 3.53 20.02 8.58
C THR A 215 2.68 18.83 8.16
N ALA A 216 1.35 18.97 8.23
CA ALA A 216 0.40 17.96 7.78
C ALA A 216 0.30 17.95 6.24
N ASP A 217 1.43 17.88 5.55
CA ASP A 217 1.48 17.86 4.11
C ASP A 217 1.21 16.46 3.57
N PHE A 218 0.44 16.39 2.49
CA PHE A 218 0.25 15.15 1.74
C PHE A 218 1.44 14.90 0.83
N GLN A 219 2.08 13.75 0.99
CA GLN A 219 3.27 13.35 0.26
C GLN A 219 2.96 12.24 -0.75
N PHE A 220 3.64 12.27 -1.88
CA PHE A 220 3.44 11.33 -2.97
C PHE A 220 3.74 9.89 -2.56
N VAL A 221 2.83 8.98 -2.88
CA VAL A 221 2.95 7.54 -2.64
C VAL A 221 3.12 6.80 -3.95
N ALA A 222 2.20 7.00 -4.89
CA ALA A 222 2.21 6.25 -6.14
C ALA A 222 1.45 6.96 -7.27
N GLU A 223 1.82 6.64 -8.49
CA GLU A 223 1.06 6.94 -9.69
C GLU A 223 0.47 5.65 -10.26
N VAL A 224 -0.84 5.61 -10.46
CA VAL A 224 -1.58 4.43 -10.95
C VAL A 224 -2.37 4.79 -12.20
N ASN A 225 -2.78 3.79 -13.00
CA ASN A 225 -3.62 4.05 -14.17
C ASN A 225 -5.02 4.52 -13.76
N LEU A 226 -5.67 5.28 -14.62
CA LEU A 226 -7.04 5.73 -14.37
C LEU A 226 -8.02 4.56 -14.13
N ALA A 227 -7.81 3.42 -14.78
CA ALA A 227 -8.65 2.24 -14.65
C ALA A 227 -8.52 1.51 -13.30
N ASP A 228 -7.46 1.76 -12.54
CA ASP A 228 -7.20 1.04 -11.29
C ASP A 228 -8.09 1.62 -10.17
N ALA A 229 -9.10 0.87 -9.74
CA ALA A 229 -10.02 1.28 -8.67
C ALA A 229 -9.45 1.11 -7.25
N THR A 230 -8.32 0.39 -7.13
CA THR A 230 -7.67 0.05 -5.87
C THR A 230 -6.15 0.19 -5.97
N TYR A 231 -5.51 0.36 -4.82
CA TYR A 231 -4.07 0.32 -4.67
C TYR A 231 -3.73 -0.19 -3.28
N THR A 232 -2.59 -0.85 -3.11
CA THR A 232 -2.08 -1.20 -1.78
C THR A 232 -0.79 -0.44 -1.54
N ASP A 233 -0.81 0.46 -0.55
CA ASP A 233 0.39 1.15 -0.10
C ASP A 233 1.20 0.21 0.81
N THR A 234 2.34 -0.22 0.32
CA THR A 234 3.32 -1.03 1.05
C THR A 234 4.56 -0.22 1.43
N SER A 235 4.51 1.09 1.22
CA SER A 235 5.63 1.97 1.53
C SER A 235 5.79 2.07 3.04
N THR A 236 6.98 1.77 3.54
CA THR A 236 7.36 2.12 4.90
C THR A 236 7.24 3.64 5.08
N ASN A 237 7.19 4.09 6.34
CA ASN A 237 7.12 5.53 6.61
C ASN A 237 8.41 6.20 6.12
N VAL A 238 8.34 6.67 4.88
CA VAL A 238 9.48 7.30 4.21
C VAL A 238 9.32 8.80 4.32
N GLU A 239 10.39 9.49 4.59
CA GLU A 239 10.50 10.92 4.32
C GLU A 239 10.35 11.12 2.81
N LEU A 240 9.15 11.42 2.37
CA LEU A 240 8.78 11.40 0.97
C LEU A 240 9.11 12.72 0.30
N ALA A 241 9.52 12.62 -0.93
CA ALA A 241 10.17 13.70 -1.64
C ALA A 241 9.21 14.74 -2.22
N GLU A 242 8.02 14.35 -2.67
CA GLU A 242 7.11 15.23 -3.41
C GLU A 242 5.85 15.54 -2.62
N ILE A 243 5.65 16.82 -2.31
CA ILE A 243 4.43 17.30 -1.67
C ILE A 243 3.36 17.53 -2.76
N ILE A 244 2.10 17.29 -2.40
CA ILE A 244 0.98 17.55 -3.30
C ILE A 244 1.02 19.00 -3.80
N PRO A 245 0.79 19.26 -5.09
CA PRO A 245 0.74 20.62 -5.61
C PRO A 245 -0.32 21.47 -4.88
N THR A 246 -0.01 22.72 -4.61
CA THR A 246 -0.92 23.68 -3.96
C THR A 246 -1.57 24.64 -4.94
N THR A 247 -1.15 24.63 -6.20
CA THR A 247 -1.71 25.43 -7.29
C THR A 247 -2.07 24.54 -8.47
N TYR A 248 -3.31 24.67 -8.99
CA TYR A 248 -3.90 23.86 -10.06
C TYR A 248 -4.44 24.71 -11.19
#